data_3b4706e2392262e8b2c197940f73df01
#
_entry.id   3b4706e2392262e8b2c197940f73df01
#
_cell.length_a   1.000
_cell.length_b   1.000
_cell.length_c   1.000
_cell.angle_alpha   90.00
_cell.angle_beta   90.00
_cell.angle_gamma   90.00
#
_symmetry.space_group_name_H-M   'P 1'
#
loop_
_entity.id
_entity.type
_entity.pdbx_description
1 polymer ?
#
loop_
_entity_poly.entity_id
_entity_poly.type
_entity_poly.pdbx_seq_one_letter_code
_entity_poly.pdbx_strand_id
1 'polypeptide(L)'
;ITKIKWNNHEILGNLELDFTKADGSPYSTIILAGENGTGKTTILETLSTFLNLGSIEPFDFIEYNIENNLYTIIPLSEDNKQLGFHKRICKIDGATKDITSNRYNNTDSIVNDISDIRHYGCSYSKARSGFATDKVTSVTTSQLDSNKYENDDNENFTSIKQLIVDIDTQDNSDWMEISKSNTGKSLDEFLQTAKLSRFKYSFDNFFDNLSFSRIDNSSPE
;
A
#
# COMPACT_ATOMS: atom_id res chain seq x y z
N ILE A 1 -1.25 7.81 -7.07
CA ILE A 1 -0.29 8.64 -7.83
C ILE A 1 -0.75 8.70 -9.26
N THR A 2 -0.76 9.91 -9.83
CA THR A 2 -1.14 10.16 -11.23
C THR A 2 0.09 10.41 -12.11
N LYS A 3 1.10 11.10 -11.58
CA LYS A 3 2.36 11.35 -12.29
C LYS A 3 3.54 11.38 -11.33
N ILE A 4 4.70 11.05 -11.85
CA ILE A 4 5.98 11.24 -11.16
C ILE A 4 7.05 11.60 -12.18
N LYS A 5 7.97 12.49 -11.81
CA LYS A 5 9.14 12.82 -12.59
C LYS A 5 10.39 12.82 -11.71
N TRP A 6 11.39 12.07 -12.11
CA TRP A 6 12.70 12.08 -11.48
C TRP A 6 13.57 13.22 -12.04
N ASN A 7 14.58 13.63 -11.30
CA ASN A 7 15.51 14.68 -11.67
C ASN A 7 16.94 14.20 -11.48
N ASN A 8 17.61 13.88 -12.58
CA ASN A 8 18.98 13.37 -12.57
C ASN A 8 19.22 12.17 -11.64
N HIS A 9 18.20 11.29 -11.54
CA HIS A 9 18.32 10.05 -10.78
C HIS A 9 19.38 9.15 -11.44
N GLU A 10 20.23 8.49 -10.63
CA GLU A 10 21.36 7.68 -11.12
C GLU A 10 20.97 6.64 -12.17
N ILE A 11 19.82 5.95 -11.97
CA ILE A 11 19.34 4.89 -12.87
C ILE A 11 18.25 5.42 -13.82
N LEU A 12 17.31 6.23 -13.31
CA LEU A 12 16.13 6.66 -14.05
C LEU A 12 16.32 7.98 -14.81
N GLY A 13 17.41 8.71 -14.55
CA GLY A 13 17.67 10.00 -15.18
C GLY A 13 16.56 11.01 -14.90
N ASN A 14 15.96 11.54 -15.97
CA ASN A 14 14.84 12.48 -15.92
C ASN A 14 13.53 11.81 -16.39
N LEU A 15 13.36 10.53 -16.08
CA LEU A 15 12.17 9.78 -16.46
C LEU A 15 10.92 10.44 -15.89
N GLU A 16 9.91 10.61 -16.74
CA GLU A 16 8.56 11.01 -16.35
C GLU A 16 7.60 9.89 -16.67
N LEU A 17 6.74 9.55 -15.71
CA LEU A 17 5.69 8.56 -15.88
C LEU A 17 4.34 9.22 -15.62
N ASP A 18 3.41 9.00 -16.53
CA ASP A 18 2.01 9.40 -16.43
C ASP A 18 1.15 8.13 -16.30
N PHE A 19 0.43 8.03 -15.20
CA PHE A 19 -0.44 6.90 -14.87
C PHE A 19 -1.92 7.22 -15.11
N THR A 20 -2.21 8.22 -15.94
CA THR A 20 -3.57 8.63 -16.26
C THR A 20 -3.99 8.20 -17.66
N LYS A 21 -5.28 7.95 -17.82
CA LYS A 21 -5.92 7.75 -19.12
C LYS A 21 -6.09 9.07 -19.85
N ALA A 22 -6.53 9.00 -21.11
CA ALA A 22 -6.81 10.20 -21.93
C ALA A 22 -7.88 11.14 -21.34
N ASP A 23 -8.77 10.63 -20.50
CA ASP A 23 -9.78 11.39 -19.78
C ASP A 23 -9.28 11.95 -18.43
N GLY A 24 -8.01 11.76 -18.09
CA GLY A 24 -7.39 12.21 -16.85
C GLY A 24 -7.64 11.30 -15.64
N SER A 25 -8.45 10.24 -15.77
CA SER A 25 -8.64 9.28 -14.68
C SER A 25 -7.41 8.36 -14.53
N PRO A 26 -7.05 7.95 -13.29
CA PRO A 26 -5.90 7.07 -13.09
C PRO A 26 -6.20 5.65 -13.61
N TYR A 27 -5.15 4.96 -14.06
CA TYR A 27 -5.23 3.52 -14.30
C TYR A 27 -5.33 2.77 -12.98
N SER A 28 -6.17 1.75 -12.93
CA SER A 28 -6.27 0.83 -11.79
C SER A 28 -5.14 -0.21 -11.77
N THR A 29 -4.57 -0.52 -12.92
CA THR A 29 -3.50 -1.50 -13.08
C THR A 29 -2.46 -0.95 -14.04
N ILE A 30 -1.18 -1.04 -13.66
CA ILE A 30 -0.05 -0.59 -14.45
C ILE A 30 0.94 -1.75 -14.55
N ILE A 31 1.36 -2.06 -15.77
CA ILE A 31 2.34 -3.11 -16.04
C ILE A 31 3.62 -2.45 -16.57
N LEU A 32 4.72 -2.63 -15.83
CA LEU A 32 6.05 -2.22 -16.27
C LEU A 32 6.75 -3.39 -16.98
N ALA A 33 6.96 -3.27 -18.28
CA ALA A 33 7.65 -4.26 -19.10
C ALA A 33 8.94 -3.67 -19.69
N GLY A 34 9.93 -4.51 -19.95
CA GLY A 34 11.21 -4.11 -20.52
C GLY A 34 12.33 -5.09 -20.18
N GLU A 35 13.50 -4.88 -20.76
CA GLU A 35 14.70 -5.70 -20.54
C GLU A 35 15.21 -5.61 -19.10
N ASN A 36 16.04 -6.56 -18.70
CA ASN A 36 16.69 -6.52 -17.39
C ASN A 36 17.63 -5.31 -17.30
N GLY A 37 17.66 -4.67 -16.12
CA GLY A 37 18.49 -3.48 -15.90
C GLY A 37 17.87 -2.15 -16.34
N THR A 38 16.65 -2.12 -16.91
CA THR A 38 16.01 -0.88 -17.38
C THR A 38 15.34 -0.05 -16.27
N GLY A 39 15.56 -0.38 -14.99
CA GLY A 39 15.06 0.42 -13.86
C GLY A 39 13.63 0.09 -13.39
N LYS A 40 12.97 -0.99 -13.89
CA LYS A 40 11.61 -1.36 -13.46
C LYS A 40 11.49 -1.54 -11.95
N THR A 41 12.41 -2.29 -11.37
CA THR A 41 12.46 -2.50 -9.91
C THR A 41 12.73 -1.19 -9.18
N THR A 42 13.62 -0.36 -9.69
CA THR A 42 13.93 0.96 -9.12
C THR A 42 12.69 1.86 -9.08
N ILE A 43 11.86 1.85 -10.14
CA ILE A 43 10.60 2.60 -10.17
C ILE A 43 9.67 2.13 -9.03
N LEU A 44 9.48 0.82 -8.89
CA LEU A 44 8.63 0.27 -7.85
C LEU A 44 9.18 0.52 -6.44
N GLU A 45 10.49 0.36 -6.26
CA GLU A 45 11.17 0.61 -4.98
C GLU A 45 11.09 2.08 -4.58
N THR A 46 11.32 3.02 -5.50
CA THR A 46 11.23 4.45 -5.19
C THR A 46 9.78 4.84 -4.83
N LEU A 47 8.78 4.35 -5.57
CA LEU A 47 7.39 4.61 -5.25
C LEU A 47 7.00 4.02 -3.89
N SER A 48 7.37 2.77 -3.62
CA SER A 48 7.13 2.12 -2.33
C SER A 48 7.81 2.87 -1.19
N THR A 49 9.08 3.24 -1.37
CA THR A 49 9.85 4.01 -0.37
C THR A 49 9.15 5.32 -0.03
N PHE A 50 8.71 6.06 -1.03
CA PHE A 50 7.99 7.32 -0.82
C PHE A 50 6.67 7.10 -0.07
N LEU A 51 5.85 6.15 -0.52
CA LEU A 51 4.54 5.86 0.09
C LEU A 51 4.67 5.31 1.52
N ASN A 52 5.81 4.73 1.87
CA ASN A 52 6.15 4.29 3.22
C ASN A 52 7.02 5.28 3.99
N LEU A 53 6.88 6.58 3.70
CA LEU A 53 7.53 7.69 4.41
C LEU A 53 9.06 7.75 4.27
N GLY A 54 9.62 7.08 3.28
CA GLY A 54 11.04 7.19 2.93
C GLY A 54 11.32 8.35 1.98
N SER A 55 12.60 8.69 1.82
CA SER A 55 13.06 9.67 0.85
C SER A 55 13.41 8.99 -0.47
N ILE A 56 13.00 9.59 -1.59
CA ILE A 56 13.23 9.08 -2.96
C ILE A 56 13.96 10.08 -3.85
N GLU A 57 14.54 11.12 -3.28
CA GLU A 57 15.26 12.11 -4.07
C GLU A 57 16.43 11.47 -4.85
N PRO A 58 16.74 12.01 -6.05
CA PRO A 58 16.20 13.24 -6.61
C PRO A 58 14.94 13.05 -7.46
N PHE A 59 13.95 13.90 -7.25
CA PHE A 59 12.75 13.98 -8.10
C PHE A 59 12.34 15.44 -8.33
N ASP A 60 11.62 15.72 -9.42
CA ASP A 60 11.05 17.04 -9.71
C ASP A 60 9.69 17.21 -9.04
N PHE A 61 8.78 16.28 -9.28
CA PHE A 61 7.45 16.30 -8.68
C PHE A 61 6.82 14.91 -8.60
N ILE A 62 5.86 14.79 -7.68
CA ILE A 62 4.91 13.67 -7.59
C ILE A 62 3.51 14.27 -7.56
N GLU A 63 2.66 13.87 -8.50
CA GLU A 63 1.25 14.25 -8.52
C GLU A 63 0.36 13.08 -8.10
N TYR A 64 -0.71 13.39 -7.39
CA TYR A 64 -1.69 12.39 -6.99
C TYR A 64 -3.08 13.01 -6.81
N ASN A 65 -4.10 12.17 -6.86
CA ASN A 65 -5.50 12.57 -6.68
C ASN A 65 -6.09 11.85 -5.47
N ILE A 66 -6.76 12.59 -4.60
CA ILE A 66 -7.56 12.08 -3.49
C ILE A 66 -8.88 12.83 -3.50
N GLU A 67 -10.01 12.11 -3.57
CA GLU A 67 -11.37 12.70 -3.54
C GLU A 67 -11.57 13.84 -4.53
N ASN A 68 -11.06 13.68 -5.75
CA ASN A 68 -11.06 14.68 -6.84
C ASN A 68 -10.20 15.93 -6.58
N ASN A 69 -9.41 15.96 -5.52
CA ASN A 69 -8.42 16.99 -5.29
C ASN A 69 -7.06 16.55 -5.86
N LEU A 70 -6.52 17.36 -6.75
CA LEU A 70 -5.19 17.13 -7.31
C LEU A 70 -4.13 17.81 -6.44
N TYR A 71 -3.14 17.06 -6.01
CA TYR A 71 -2.02 17.52 -5.22
C TYR A 71 -0.72 17.33 -5.99
N THR A 72 0.24 18.23 -5.74
CA THR A 72 1.61 18.09 -6.22
C THR A 72 2.56 18.18 -5.03
N ILE A 73 3.50 17.26 -4.96
CA ILE A 73 4.62 17.30 -4.03
C ILE A 73 5.87 17.68 -4.82
N ILE A 74 6.60 18.64 -4.31
CA ILE A 74 7.88 19.10 -4.86
C ILE A 74 8.93 19.14 -3.74
N PRO A 75 10.23 18.98 -4.06
CA PRO A 75 11.31 19.22 -3.10
C PRO A 75 11.26 20.65 -2.56
N LEU A 76 11.63 20.85 -1.30
CA LEU A 76 11.85 22.17 -0.75
C LEU A 76 13.17 22.73 -1.31
N SER A 77 13.03 23.72 -2.18
CA SER A 77 14.01 24.54 -2.92
C SER A 77 15.49 24.09 -3.04
N GLU A 78 16.13 24.50 -4.12
CA GLU A 78 17.53 24.12 -4.46
C GLU A 78 18.58 24.53 -3.41
N ASP A 79 18.32 25.55 -2.61
CA ASP A 79 19.26 26.06 -1.59
C ASP A 79 19.16 25.31 -0.24
N ASN A 80 18.05 24.55 -0.01
CA ASN A 80 17.82 23.78 1.21
C ASN A 80 17.47 22.32 0.86
N LYS A 81 18.35 21.64 0.14
CA LYS A 81 18.22 20.20 -0.15
C LYS A 81 18.45 19.36 1.12
N GLN A 82 17.63 19.56 2.13
CA GLN A 82 17.50 18.55 3.17
C GLN A 82 16.68 17.40 2.60
N LEU A 83 17.32 16.27 2.42
CA LEU A 83 16.68 15.03 2.04
C LEU A 83 15.43 14.79 2.92
N GLY A 84 14.29 14.51 2.29
CA GLY A 84 13.07 14.23 3.00
C GLY A 84 12.19 15.43 3.36
N PHE A 85 12.54 16.66 2.93
CA PHE A 85 11.67 17.82 3.11
C PHE A 85 11.02 18.22 1.79
N HIS A 86 9.70 18.31 1.79
CA HIS A 86 8.90 18.54 0.60
C HIS A 86 7.83 19.59 0.86
N LYS A 87 7.32 20.18 -0.23
CA LYS A 87 6.12 21.03 -0.21
C LYS A 87 5.00 20.33 -0.95
N ARG A 88 3.85 20.16 -0.29
CA ARG A 88 2.61 19.71 -0.92
C ARG A 88 1.80 20.94 -1.33
N ILE A 89 1.29 20.92 -2.53
CA ILE A 89 0.47 22.00 -3.12
C ILE A 89 -0.85 21.39 -3.57
N CYS A 90 -1.96 21.91 -3.09
CA CYS A 90 -3.29 21.61 -3.64
C CYS A 90 -3.50 22.44 -4.91
N LYS A 91 -3.80 21.80 -6.03
CA LYS A 91 -3.97 22.48 -7.32
C LYS A 91 -5.30 23.24 -7.43
N ILE A 92 -6.28 22.93 -6.59
CA ILE A 92 -7.61 23.57 -6.65
C ILE A 92 -7.58 24.95 -6.01
N ASP A 93 -7.05 25.05 -4.80
CA ASP A 93 -7.08 26.29 -3.99
C ASP A 93 -5.70 26.92 -3.78
N GLY A 94 -4.64 26.28 -4.26
CA GLY A 94 -3.26 26.72 -4.09
C GLY A 94 -2.73 26.58 -2.66
N ALA A 95 -3.46 25.92 -1.77
CA ALA A 95 -3.01 25.70 -0.40
C ALA A 95 -1.70 24.89 -0.37
N THR A 96 -0.75 25.33 0.45
CA THR A 96 0.55 24.70 0.57
C THR A 96 0.77 24.19 1.98
N LYS A 97 1.43 23.03 2.10
CA LYS A 97 1.83 22.43 3.37
C LYS A 97 3.23 21.87 3.25
N ASP A 98 4.11 22.23 4.17
CA ASP A 98 5.41 21.59 4.28
C ASP A 98 5.24 20.20 4.91
N ILE A 99 5.82 19.21 4.27
CA ILE A 99 5.73 17.81 4.67
C ILE A 99 7.13 17.19 4.70
N THR A 100 7.32 16.19 5.52
CA THR A 100 8.60 15.49 5.64
C THR A 100 8.45 14.01 5.32
N SER A 101 9.51 13.42 4.80
CA SER A 101 9.68 11.98 4.64
C SER A 101 10.49 11.41 5.80
N ASN A 102 10.15 11.76 7.04
CA ASN A 102 10.83 11.25 8.21
C ASN A 102 9.86 10.39 9.03
N ARG A 103 10.01 9.10 8.92
CA ARG A 103 9.19 8.10 9.60
C ARG A 103 9.22 8.25 11.12
N TYR A 104 10.33 8.71 11.69
CA TYR A 104 10.49 8.78 13.15
C TYR A 104 9.86 10.02 13.79
N ASN A 105 9.81 11.14 13.07
CA ASN A 105 9.46 12.43 13.65
C ASN A 105 8.04 12.91 13.32
N ASN A 106 7.40 12.40 12.26
CA ASN A 106 6.14 12.93 11.75
C ASN A 106 5.11 11.87 11.36
N THR A 107 5.28 10.64 11.82
CA THR A 107 4.36 9.54 11.48
C THR A 107 2.92 9.92 11.84
N ASP A 108 2.69 10.44 13.03
CA ASP A 108 1.34 10.78 13.51
C ASP A 108 0.66 11.87 12.67
N SER A 109 1.40 12.89 12.24
CA SER A 109 0.83 13.98 11.44
C SER A 109 0.46 13.53 10.02
N ILE A 110 1.18 12.58 9.46
CA ILE A 110 0.91 12.02 8.13
C ILE A 110 -0.19 10.97 8.22
N VAL A 111 -0.14 10.09 9.22
CA VAL A 111 -1.16 9.08 9.47
C VAL A 111 -2.55 9.69 9.60
N ASN A 112 -2.66 10.86 10.21
CA ASN A 112 -3.93 11.56 10.43
C ASN A 112 -4.31 12.53 9.29
N ASP A 113 -3.45 12.72 8.28
CA ASP A 113 -3.71 13.62 7.16
C ASP A 113 -4.27 12.85 5.95
N ILE A 114 -5.58 12.71 5.88
CA ILE A 114 -6.27 12.02 4.77
C ILE A 114 -6.01 12.63 3.38
N SER A 115 -5.50 13.86 3.32
CA SER A 115 -5.12 14.51 2.06
C SER A 115 -3.67 14.20 1.64
N ASP A 116 -2.91 13.47 2.46
CA ASP A 116 -1.59 12.98 2.10
C ASP A 116 -1.69 11.55 1.56
N ILE A 117 -1.20 11.31 0.34
CA ILE A 117 -1.24 9.98 -0.28
C ILE A 117 -0.57 8.91 0.59
N ARG A 118 0.41 9.30 1.39
CA ARG A 118 1.16 8.41 2.27
C ARG A 118 0.36 7.95 3.48
N HIS A 119 -0.78 8.63 3.78
CA HIS A 119 -1.77 8.14 4.76
C HIS A 119 -2.26 6.73 4.44
N TYR A 120 -2.38 6.42 3.15
CA TYR A 120 -2.95 5.14 2.69
C TYR A 120 -1.92 3.99 2.67
N GLY A 121 -0.62 4.32 2.71
CA GLY A 121 0.45 3.33 2.66
C GLY A 121 0.49 2.56 1.34
N CYS A 122 1.43 1.64 1.24
CA CYS A 122 1.46 0.64 0.17
C CYS A 122 2.17 -0.63 0.62
N SER A 123 1.84 -1.74 -0.03
CA SER A 123 2.61 -2.97 0.05
C SER A 123 3.47 -3.11 -1.20
N TYR A 124 4.73 -3.44 -1.02
CA TYR A 124 5.67 -3.74 -2.08
C TYR A 124 6.27 -5.12 -1.86
N SER A 125 6.25 -5.95 -2.89
CA SER A 125 6.87 -7.26 -2.85
C SER A 125 7.79 -7.44 -4.05
N LYS A 126 9.04 -7.84 -3.79
CA LYS A 126 9.94 -8.29 -4.84
C LYS A 126 9.55 -9.70 -5.25
N ALA A 127 9.09 -9.86 -6.50
CA ALA A 127 8.92 -11.18 -7.06
C ALA A 127 10.30 -11.82 -7.26
N ARG A 128 10.62 -12.83 -6.47
CA ARG A 128 11.75 -13.73 -6.71
C ARG A 128 11.24 -15.11 -7.11
N SER A 129 12.04 -15.83 -7.89
CA SER A 129 11.75 -17.24 -8.16
C SER A 129 11.81 -18.03 -6.86
N GLY A 130 10.69 -18.65 -6.48
CA GLY A 130 10.56 -19.41 -5.24
C GLY A 130 9.95 -18.57 -4.12
N PHE A 131 8.63 -18.59 -4.02
CA PHE A 131 7.92 -18.07 -2.88
C PHE A 131 8.16 -18.98 -1.69
N ALA A 132 8.92 -18.52 -0.71
CA ALA A 132 8.96 -19.14 0.60
C ALA A 132 8.27 -18.19 1.58
N THR A 133 7.22 -18.65 2.22
CA THR A 133 6.62 -17.93 3.35
C THR A 133 7.09 -18.62 4.63
N ASP A 134 7.43 -17.82 5.64
CA ASP A 134 7.72 -18.36 6.96
C ASP A 134 6.47 -19.00 7.56
N LYS A 135 6.69 -19.96 8.45
CA LYS A 135 5.60 -20.60 9.17
C LYS A 135 4.99 -19.59 10.16
N VAL A 136 3.68 -19.40 10.07
CA VAL A 136 2.94 -18.64 11.08
C VAL A 136 2.83 -19.51 12.35
N THR A 137 3.42 -19.04 13.44
CA THR A 137 3.49 -19.78 14.73
C THR A 137 2.67 -19.15 15.85
N SER A 138 2.15 -17.93 15.63
CA SER A 138 1.35 -17.20 16.60
C SER A 138 0.30 -16.34 15.89
N VAL A 139 -0.72 -15.97 16.63
CA VAL A 139 -1.72 -14.98 16.20
C VAL A 139 -1.32 -13.63 16.76
N THR A 140 -1.42 -12.58 15.94
CA THR A 140 -1.14 -11.20 16.34
C THR A 140 -2.41 -10.36 16.41
N THR A 141 -2.29 -9.11 16.80
CA THR A 141 -3.41 -8.16 16.84
C THR A 141 -3.57 -7.37 15.54
N SER A 142 -2.92 -7.80 14.46
CA SER A 142 -3.00 -7.13 13.15
C SER A 142 -4.44 -7.08 12.65
N GLN A 143 -4.85 -5.92 12.17
CA GLN A 143 -6.20 -5.69 11.64
C GLN A 143 -6.13 -5.31 10.16
N LEU A 144 -7.16 -5.69 9.41
CA LEU A 144 -7.24 -5.44 7.97
C LEU A 144 -7.16 -3.94 7.63
N ASP A 145 -7.80 -3.11 8.44
CA ASP A 145 -7.91 -1.67 8.21
C ASP A 145 -6.92 -0.83 9.05
N SER A 146 -5.93 -1.46 9.68
CA SER A 146 -4.88 -0.73 10.37
C SER A 146 -3.91 -0.09 9.37
N ASN A 147 -3.50 1.15 9.64
CA ASN A 147 -2.48 1.83 8.84
C ASN A 147 -1.15 1.09 8.97
N LYS A 148 -0.66 0.53 7.88
CA LYS A 148 0.59 -0.23 7.84
C LYS A 148 1.65 0.57 7.12
N TYR A 149 2.54 1.19 7.89
CA TYR A 149 3.76 1.82 7.38
C TYR A 149 4.99 0.91 7.56
N GLU A 150 4.76 -0.38 7.71
CA GLU A 150 5.85 -1.32 7.81
C GLU A 150 6.44 -1.51 6.41
N ASN A 151 7.73 -1.20 6.27
CA ASN A 151 8.49 -1.74 5.18
C ASN A 151 8.43 -3.25 5.32
N ASP A 152 7.81 -3.89 4.36
CA ASP A 152 7.91 -5.33 4.22
C ASP A 152 9.30 -5.64 3.65
N ASP A 153 10.32 -5.48 4.50
CA ASP A 153 11.71 -5.83 4.18
C ASP A 153 11.85 -7.35 3.99
N ASN A 154 10.85 -8.08 4.44
CA ASN A 154 10.75 -9.50 4.19
C ASN A 154 10.19 -9.71 2.79
N GLU A 155 11.04 -10.10 1.89
CA GLU A 155 10.73 -10.52 0.53
C GLU A 155 9.77 -11.73 0.47
N ASN A 156 9.24 -12.13 1.61
CA ASN A 156 8.35 -13.25 1.81
C ASN A 156 6.94 -12.69 2.03
N PHE A 157 5.95 -13.27 1.40
CA PHE A 157 4.53 -12.97 1.65
C PHE A 157 4.07 -13.38 3.07
N THR A 158 5.00 -13.48 4.01
CA THR A 158 4.75 -13.89 5.40
C THR A 158 3.82 -12.91 6.11
N SER A 159 3.94 -11.61 5.87
CA SER A 159 3.06 -10.60 6.45
C SER A 159 1.61 -10.73 5.97
N ILE A 160 1.41 -11.05 4.69
CA ILE A 160 0.07 -11.31 4.13
C ILE A 160 -0.49 -12.61 4.70
N LYS A 161 0.31 -13.67 4.75
CA LYS A 161 -0.07 -14.95 5.36
C LYS A 161 -0.45 -14.77 6.83
N GLN A 162 0.36 -14.02 7.60
CA GLN A 162 0.08 -13.69 8.99
C GLN A 162 -1.25 -12.94 9.12
N LEU A 163 -1.46 -11.90 8.30
CA LEU A 163 -2.69 -11.12 8.32
C LEU A 163 -3.93 -11.97 8.05
N ILE A 164 -3.86 -12.87 7.07
CA ILE A 164 -4.98 -13.76 6.74
C ILE A 164 -5.31 -14.68 7.93
N VAL A 165 -4.28 -15.24 8.59
CA VAL A 165 -4.46 -16.08 9.79
C VAL A 165 -5.06 -15.28 10.96
N ASP A 166 -4.60 -14.06 11.17
CA ASP A 166 -5.10 -13.18 12.23
C ASP A 166 -6.57 -12.83 12.00
N ILE A 167 -6.95 -12.48 10.77
CA ILE A 167 -8.33 -12.16 10.39
C ILE A 167 -9.25 -13.38 10.56
N ASP A 168 -8.83 -14.55 10.08
CA ASP A 168 -9.61 -15.78 10.25
C ASP A 168 -9.85 -16.11 11.72
N THR A 169 -8.81 -15.95 12.55
CA THR A 169 -8.92 -16.18 13.99
C THR A 169 -9.85 -15.17 14.67
N GLN A 170 -9.80 -13.89 14.27
CA GLN A 170 -10.71 -12.86 14.77
C GLN A 170 -12.17 -13.17 14.37
N ASP A 171 -12.42 -13.48 13.11
CA ASP A 171 -13.77 -13.82 12.63
C ASP A 171 -14.32 -15.04 13.36
N ASN A 172 -13.51 -16.07 13.58
CA ASN A 172 -13.91 -17.25 14.35
C ASN A 172 -14.26 -16.90 15.80
N SER A 173 -13.49 -16.03 16.45
CA SER A 173 -13.75 -15.55 17.80
C SER A 173 -15.05 -14.74 17.87
N ASP A 174 -15.25 -13.81 16.93
CA ASP A 174 -16.44 -12.98 16.84
C ASP A 174 -17.70 -13.86 16.62
N TRP A 175 -17.60 -14.88 15.76
CA TRP A 175 -18.68 -15.84 15.57
C TRP A 175 -19.02 -16.64 16.83
N MET A 176 -18.01 -17.09 17.56
CA MET A 176 -18.24 -17.80 18.82
C MET A 176 -18.94 -16.93 19.86
N GLU A 177 -18.64 -15.64 19.94
CA GLU A 177 -19.33 -14.71 20.85
C GLU A 177 -20.79 -14.48 20.42
N ILE A 178 -21.03 -14.27 19.13
CA ILE A 178 -22.39 -14.12 18.57
C ILE A 178 -23.23 -15.38 18.85
N SER A 179 -22.65 -16.55 18.62
CA SER A 179 -23.33 -17.83 18.85
C SER A 179 -23.71 -18.04 20.31
N LYS A 180 -22.85 -17.64 21.25
CA LYS A 180 -23.11 -17.73 22.69
C LYS A 180 -24.14 -16.71 23.15
N SER A 181 -24.18 -15.53 22.56
CA SER A 181 -25.11 -14.45 22.94
C SER A 181 -26.54 -14.68 22.46
N ASN A 182 -26.78 -15.71 21.69
CA ASN A 182 -28.10 -16.11 21.18
C ASN A 182 -28.85 -14.96 20.44
N THR A 183 -28.11 -14.15 19.69
CA THR A 183 -28.65 -12.98 18.98
C THR A 183 -29.56 -13.33 17.80
N GLY A 184 -29.71 -14.61 17.47
CA GLY A 184 -30.52 -15.07 16.33
C GLY A 184 -29.87 -14.84 14.96
N LYS A 185 -28.62 -14.30 14.90
CA LYS A 185 -27.87 -14.08 13.67
C LYS A 185 -27.43 -15.45 13.11
N SER A 186 -27.75 -15.71 11.83
CA SER A 186 -27.32 -16.93 11.15
C SER A 186 -25.83 -16.86 10.78
N LEU A 187 -25.20 -18.02 10.55
CA LEU A 187 -23.83 -18.09 10.05
C LEU A 187 -23.70 -17.39 8.69
N ASP A 188 -24.66 -17.54 7.81
CA ASP A 188 -24.64 -16.92 6.48
C ASP A 188 -24.68 -15.39 6.57
N GLU A 189 -25.49 -14.83 7.48
CA GLU A 189 -25.50 -13.38 7.75
C GLU A 189 -24.19 -12.88 8.35
N PHE A 190 -23.57 -13.67 9.21
CA PHE A 190 -22.26 -13.34 9.74
C PHE A 190 -21.20 -13.34 8.66
N LEU A 191 -21.12 -14.38 7.83
CA LEU A 191 -20.13 -14.52 6.75
C LEU A 191 -20.20 -13.37 5.74
N GLN A 192 -21.36 -12.74 5.52
CA GLN A 192 -21.47 -11.55 4.66
C GLN A 192 -20.72 -10.34 5.24
N THR A 193 -20.54 -10.27 6.54
CA THR A 193 -19.88 -9.17 7.24
C THR A 193 -18.50 -9.51 7.76
N ALA A 194 -18.10 -10.77 7.68
CA ALA A 194 -16.79 -11.25 8.13
C ALA A 194 -15.65 -10.59 7.35
N LYS A 195 -14.57 -10.29 8.03
CA LYS A 195 -13.39 -9.61 7.45
C LYS A 195 -12.72 -10.44 6.37
N LEU A 196 -12.64 -11.77 6.58
CA LEU A 196 -12.08 -12.70 5.60
C LEU A 196 -12.88 -12.72 4.29
N SER A 197 -14.18 -12.46 4.34
CA SER A 197 -15.03 -12.37 3.14
C SER A 197 -14.64 -11.24 2.20
N ARG A 198 -14.13 -10.12 2.74
CA ARG A 198 -13.58 -9.01 1.93
C ARG A 198 -12.33 -9.45 1.16
N PHE A 199 -11.43 -10.19 1.82
CA PHE A 199 -10.25 -10.75 1.18
C PHE A 199 -10.65 -11.74 0.09
N LYS A 200 -11.54 -12.68 0.42
CA LYS A 200 -12.07 -13.67 -0.53
C LYS A 200 -12.69 -13.02 -1.76
N TYR A 201 -13.56 -12.04 -1.56
CA TYR A 201 -14.20 -11.31 -2.65
C TYR A 201 -13.16 -10.61 -3.56
N SER A 202 -12.15 -9.97 -2.98
CA SER A 202 -11.09 -9.32 -3.74
C SER A 202 -10.25 -10.34 -4.51
N PHE A 203 -9.92 -11.47 -3.91
CA PHE A 203 -9.16 -12.55 -4.55
C PHE A 203 -9.93 -13.15 -5.72
N ASP A 204 -11.21 -13.51 -5.51
CA ASP A 204 -12.05 -14.14 -6.52
C ASP A 204 -12.33 -13.18 -7.71
N ASN A 205 -12.34 -11.86 -7.48
CA ASN A 205 -12.47 -10.87 -8.56
C ASN A 205 -11.15 -10.58 -9.29
N PHE A 206 -10.01 -10.86 -8.67
CA PHE A 206 -8.71 -10.65 -9.30
C PHE A 206 -8.27 -11.82 -10.18
N PHE A 207 -8.65 -13.04 -9.80
CA PHE A 207 -8.25 -14.27 -10.47
C PHE A 207 -9.45 -14.97 -11.12
N ASP A 208 -9.58 -14.94 -12.44
CA ASP A 208 -10.70 -15.55 -13.16
C ASP A 208 -10.80 -17.09 -13.02
N ASN A 209 -9.66 -17.75 -12.79
CA ASN A 209 -9.56 -19.21 -12.77
C ASN A 209 -9.16 -19.80 -11.40
N LEU A 210 -9.06 -18.97 -10.38
CA LEU A 210 -8.73 -19.38 -9.03
C LEU A 210 -9.80 -18.85 -8.06
N SER A 211 -10.10 -19.62 -7.03
CA SER A 211 -10.95 -19.17 -5.94
C SER A 211 -10.29 -19.43 -4.60
N PHE A 212 -10.46 -18.52 -3.67
CA PHE A 212 -10.00 -18.71 -2.31
C PHE A 212 -10.87 -19.73 -1.61
N SER A 213 -10.30 -20.86 -1.22
CA SER A 213 -11.04 -21.95 -0.58
C SER A 213 -11.10 -21.76 0.94
N ARG A 214 -9.99 -21.98 1.61
CA ARG A 214 -9.87 -21.89 3.08
C ARG A 214 -8.42 -21.78 3.50
N ILE A 215 -8.22 -21.40 4.76
CA ILE A 215 -6.92 -21.54 5.43
C ILE A 215 -6.80 -22.99 5.91
N ASP A 216 -5.77 -23.67 5.48
CA ASP A 216 -5.48 -25.04 5.94
C ASP A 216 -4.40 -25.00 7.04
N ASN A 217 -4.85 -25.14 8.27
CA ASN A 217 -3.97 -25.18 9.44
C ASN A 217 -3.33 -26.57 9.65
N SER A 218 -3.70 -27.56 8.85
CA SER A 218 -3.16 -28.93 8.95
C SER A 218 -1.91 -29.15 8.11
N SER A 219 -1.65 -28.28 7.13
CA SER A 219 -0.46 -28.33 6.29
C SER A 219 0.64 -27.42 6.84
N PRO A 220 1.87 -27.91 6.99
CA PRO A 220 3.01 -27.08 7.41
C PRO A 220 3.59 -26.19 6.30
N GLU A 221 3.07 -26.26 5.07
CA GLU A 221 3.54 -25.52 3.89
C GLU A 221 2.63 -24.31 3.55
#